data_1119d0ad5dbc169eab89920544cf1058
#
_entry.id   1119d0ad5dbc169eab89920544cf1058
#
_cell.length_a   1.000
_cell.length_b   1.000
_cell.length_c   1.000
_cell.angle_alpha   90.00
_cell.angle_beta   90.00
_cell.angle_gamma   90.00
#
_symmetry.space_group_name_H-M   'P 1'
#
loop_
_entity.id
_entity.type
_entity.pdbx_description
1 polymer ?
#
loop_
_entity_poly.entity_id
_entity_poly.type
_entity_poly.pdbx_seq_one_letter_code
_entity_poly.pdbx_strand_id
1 'polypeptide(L)'
;MSRAPRVDVGGEVYHIINRTNGRVKIFNTKEDYQHFENLLKEAKKLVDMRIIAYTIMPNHWHLVLYPKKDGDLSVFMQWLTLTHTQQYHVRKNTVGYGHVYQGRYKSFLVSKDNYLLQLIRYVEQNSLRAKLVQKAEDWRWGSAWKRCESRDINFLSDCPINLPSNYKSWLNHVDKGDDFEEIRFSVEKSRPFGTMEWTSKMVEKFNLVSTTRKGGRPKNGT
;
A
#
# COMPACT_ATOMS: atom_id res chain seq x y z
N MET A 1 -6.92 -11.88 21.01
CA MET A 1 -7.99 -11.58 20.01
C MET A 1 -7.57 -12.15 18.67
N SER A 2 -8.44 -12.90 18.01
CA SER A 2 -8.21 -13.42 16.67
C SER A 2 -8.03 -12.27 15.68
N ARG A 3 -7.05 -12.40 14.78
CA ARG A 3 -6.79 -11.40 13.72
C ARG A 3 -7.90 -11.49 12.67
N ALA A 4 -8.37 -10.35 12.17
CA ALA A 4 -9.36 -10.33 11.07
C ALA A 4 -8.89 -11.21 9.90
N PRO A 5 -9.79 -11.95 9.25
CA PRO A 5 -9.47 -12.68 8.03
C PRO A 5 -9.01 -11.70 6.97
N ARG A 6 -8.13 -12.15 6.07
CA ARG A 6 -7.79 -11.35 4.89
C ARG A 6 -8.81 -11.58 3.82
N VAL A 7 -9.26 -10.47 3.24
CA VAL A 7 -10.04 -10.51 2.02
C VAL A 7 -9.06 -10.64 0.84
N ASP A 8 -9.32 -11.57 -0.06
CA ASP A 8 -8.53 -11.83 -1.26
C ASP A 8 -9.46 -12.26 -2.39
N VAL A 9 -10.20 -11.29 -2.90
CA VAL A 9 -11.15 -11.48 -4.01
C VAL A 9 -10.74 -10.62 -5.20
N GLY A 10 -10.90 -11.17 -6.39
CA GLY A 10 -10.67 -10.46 -7.64
C GLY A 10 -11.69 -9.35 -7.87
N GLY A 11 -11.33 -8.39 -8.70
CA GLY A 11 -12.23 -7.28 -9.04
C GLY A 11 -12.42 -6.23 -7.93
N GLU A 12 -11.71 -6.33 -6.81
CA GLU A 12 -11.70 -5.32 -5.75
C GLU A 12 -10.34 -4.64 -5.63
N VAL A 13 -10.33 -3.35 -5.24
CA VAL A 13 -9.09 -2.58 -5.03
C VAL A 13 -8.64 -2.70 -3.58
N TYR A 14 -7.35 -2.87 -3.40
CA TYR A 14 -6.73 -3.01 -2.08
C TYR A 14 -5.62 -1.98 -1.87
N HIS A 15 -5.59 -1.39 -0.69
CA HIS A 15 -4.37 -0.79 -0.17
C HIS A 15 -3.57 -1.84 0.58
N ILE A 16 -2.27 -1.88 0.30
CA ILE A 16 -1.33 -2.80 0.95
C ILE A 16 -0.19 -1.98 1.56
N ILE A 17 0.19 -2.33 2.77
CA ILE A 17 1.36 -1.76 3.44
C ILE A 17 2.15 -2.86 4.15
N ASN A 18 3.46 -2.79 4.07
CA ASN A 18 4.34 -3.52 4.97
C ASN A 18 5.48 -2.62 5.47
N ARG A 19 5.88 -2.83 6.69
CA ARG A 19 6.90 -2.05 7.37
C ARG A 19 8.00 -2.98 7.90
N THR A 20 9.21 -2.45 7.91
CA THR A 20 10.37 -3.20 8.41
C THR A 20 10.31 -3.38 9.93
N ASN A 21 10.92 -4.46 10.38
CA ASN A 21 11.09 -4.71 11.81
C ASN A 21 11.91 -3.58 12.46
N GLY A 22 11.51 -3.14 13.64
CA GLY A 22 12.16 -2.03 14.35
C GLY A 22 12.17 -0.70 13.59
N ARG A 23 11.42 -0.55 12.48
CA ARG A 23 11.41 0.62 11.59
C ARG A 23 12.78 0.94 10.98
N VAL A 24 13.66 -0.06 10.90
CA VAL A 24 14.99 0.08 10.30
C VAL A 24 14.87 0.43 8.81
N LYS A 25 15.70 1.34 8.33
CA LYS A 25 15.78 1.64 6.89
C LYS A 25 16.41 0.44 6.17
N ILE A 26 15.73 -0.11 5.20
CA ILE A 26 16.21 -1.21 4.35
C ILE A 26 16.49 -0.77 2.92
N PHE A 27 15.92 0.36 2.52
CA PHE A 27 16.21 1.01 1.24
C PHE A 27 17.14 2.19 1.52
N ASN A 28 18.45 2.01 1.38
CA ASN A 28 19.48 2.98 1.69
C ASN A 28 20.15 3.54 0.44
N THR A 29 20.20 2.75 -0.63
CA THR A 29 20.84 3.12 -1.90
C THR A 29 19.86 3.05 -3.06
N LYS A 30 20.17 3.69 -4.19
CA LYS A 30 19.35 3.61 -5.41
C LYS A 30 19.15 2.17 -5.87
N GLU A 31 20.15 1.32 -5.69
CA GLU A 31 20.14 -0.09 -6.05
C GLU A 31 19.14 -0.89 -5.21
N ASP A 32 18.95 -0.55 -3.92
CA ASP A 32 17.97 -1.20 -3.06
C ASP A 32 16.55 -0.94 -3.55
N TYR A 33 16.24 0.32 -3.87
CA TYR A 33 14.93 0.71 -4.43
C TYR A 33 14.69 0.09 -5.82
N GLN A 34 15.71 0.18 -6.70
CA GLN A 34 15.60 -0.38 -8.05
C GLN A 34 15.37 -1.89 -8.00
N HIS A 35 16.05 -2.57 -7.09
CA HIS A 35 15.87 -3.99 -6.87
C HIS A 35 14.42 -4.32 -6.49
N PHE A 36 13.82 -3.59 -5.55
CA PHE A 36 12.43 -3.82 -5.17
C PHE A 36 11.46 -3.49 -6.31
N GLU A 37 11.69 -2.43 -7.10
CA GLU A 37 10.89 -2.16 -8.31
C GLU A 37 10.98 -3.30 -9.34
N ASN A 38 12.15 -3.92 -9.50
CA ASN A 38 12.32 -5.07 -10.39
C ASN A 38 11.50 -6.27 -9.88
N LEU A 39 11.53 -6.55 -8.57
CA LEU A 39 10.69 -7.59 -7.98
C LEU A 39 9.19 -7.31 -8.15
N LEU A 40 8.75 -6.05 -8.04
CA LEU A 40 7.37 -5.68 -8.35
C LEU A 40 7.00 -5.99 -9.82
N LYS A 41 7.92 -5.74 -10.76
CA LYS A 41 7.72 -6.07 -12.18
C LYS A 41 7.63 -7.58 -12.42
N GLU A 42 8.48 -8.35 -11.76
CA GLU A 42 8.48 -9.82 -11.85
C GLU A 42 7.19 -10.40 -11.24
N ALA A 43 6.81 -9.95 -10.03
CA ALA A 43 5.57 -10.37 -9.39
C ALA A 43 4.33 -10.02 -10.24
N LYS A 44 4.32 -8.84 -10.89
CA LYS A 44 3.24 -8.43 -11.80
C LYS A 44 3.10 -9.38 -12.98
N LYS A 45 4.21 -9.86 -13.55
CA LYS A 45 4.17 -10.81 -14.67
C LYS A 45 3.69 -12.19 -14.21
N LEU A 46 4.07 -12.62 -13.01
CA LEU A 46 3.71 -13.92 -12.45
C LEU A 46 2.20 -14.07 -12.23
N VAL A 47 1.52 -13.02 -11.80
CA VAL A 47 0.11 -13.07 -11.34
C VAL A 47 -0.81 -12.19 -12.19
N ASP A 48 -0.27 -11.47 -13.20
CA ASP A 48 -1.04 -10.47 -13.98
C ASP A 48 -1.76 -9.43 -13.09
N MET A 49 -1.05 -8.96 -12.05
CA MET A 49 -1.55 -8.00 -11.08
C MET A 49 -1.63 -6.58 -11.67
N ARG A 50 -2.75 -5.91 -11.47
CA ARG A 50 -2.87 -4.48 -11.78
C ARG A 50 -2.32 -3.65 -10.62
N ILE A 51 -1.23 -2.92 -10.88
CA ILE A 51 -0.62 -1.97 -9.93
C ILE A 51 -1.12 -0.57 -10.28
N ILE A 52 -1.99 -0.01 -9.43
CA ILE A 52 -2.60 1.30 -9.66
C ILE A 52 -1.69 2.42 -9.14
N ALA A 53 -1.17 2.30 -7.93
CA ALA A 53 -0.24 3.27 -7.35
C ALA A 53 0.72 2.58 -6.39
N TYR A 54 1.88 3.20 -6.12
CA TYR A 54 2.82 2.72 -5.12
C TYR A 54 3.75 3.84 -4.65
N THR A 55 4.36 3.63 -3.49
CA THR A 55 5.48 4.42 -2.98
C THR A 55 6.38 3.54 -2.13
N ILE A 56 7.68 3.52 -2.45
CA ILE A 56 8.69 2.81 -1.67
C ILE A 56 9.39 3.85 -0.80
N MET A 57 9.21 3.73 0.52
CA MET A 57 9.81 4.60 1.52
C MET A 57 11.04 3.91 2.15
N PRO A 58 11.94 4.62 2.81
CA PRO A 58 13.17 4.01 3.34
C PRO A 58 12.97 2.78 4.24
N ASN A 59 11.83 2.67 4.93
CA ASN A 59 11.54 1.58 5.88
C ASN A 59 10.15 0.96 5.75
N HIS A 60 9.42 1.27 4.71
CA HIS A 60 8.11 0.68 4.41
C HIS A 60 7.73 0.97 2.96
N TRP A 61 6.68 0.34 2.49
CA TRP A 61 6.13 0.62 1.17
C TRP A 61 4.60 0.51 1.20
N HIS A 62 3.98 1.26 0.31
CA HIS A 62 2.54 1.24 0.04
C HIS A 62 2.31 0.80 -1.39
N LEU A 63 1.33 -0.08 -1.60
CA LEU A 63 0.86 -0.49 -2.92
C LEU A 63 -0.66 -0.33 -2.98
N VAL A 64 -1.17 0.10 -4.13
CA VAL A 64 -2.59 0.04 -4.48
C VAL A 64 -2.73 -0.99 -5.58
N LEU A 65 -3.29 -2.14 -5.23
CA LEU A 65 -3.38 -3.32 -6.10
C LEU A 65 -4.83 -3.62 -6.46
N TYR A 66 -5.02 -4.14 -7.68
CA TYR A 66 -6.32 -4.48 -8.20
C TYR A 66 -6.26 -5.87 -8.86
N PRO A 67 -6.36 -6.97 -8.07
CA PRO A 67 -6.28 -8.34 -8.58
C PRO A 67 -7.41 -8.65 -9.56
N LYS A 68 -7.15 -9.55 -10.51
CA LYS A 68 -8.15 -10.00 -11.48
C LYS A 68 -8.99 -11.15 -10.94
N LYS A 69 -8.38 -12.07 -10.18
CA LYS A 69 -9.00 -13.31 -9.68
C LYS A 69 -8.84 -13.40 -8.17
N ASP A 70 -9.71 -14.20 -7.58
CA ASP A 70 -9.61 -14.58 -6.17
C ASP A 70 -8.28 -15.31 -5.93
N GLY A 71 -7.61 -14.98 -4.82
CA GLY A 71 -6.31 -15.54 -4.46
C GLY A 71 -5.09 -14.85 -5.07
N ASP A 72 -5.25 -14.08 -6.15
CA ASP A 72 -4.14 -13.39 -6.83
C ASP A 72 -3.34 -12.48 -5.89
N LEU A 73 -4.03 -11.80 -4.97
CA LEU A 73 -3.39 -10.89 -4.01
C LEU A 73 -2.44 -11.65 -3.08
N SER A 74 -2.86 -12.79 -2.57
CA SER A 74 -2.04 -13.60 -1.67
C SER A 74 -0.82 -14.17 -2.39
N VAL A 75 -1.00 -14.70 -3.59
CA VAL A 75 0.11 -15.24 -4.41
C VAL A 75 1.13 -14.15 -4.73
N PHE A 76 0.66 -12.99 -5.22
CA PHE A 76 1.52 -11.84 -5.52
C PHE A 76 2.33 -11.39 -4.30
N MET A 77 1.65 -11.19 -3.17
CA MET A 77 2.26 -10.65 -1.96
C MET A 77 3.18 -11.65 -1.28
N GLN A 78 2.85 -12.94 -1.31
CA GLN A 78 3.71 -14.00 -0.79
C GLN A 78 5.02 -14.05 -1.56
N TRP A 79 4.92 -14.13 -2.89
CA TRP A 79 6.10 -14.15 -3.74
C TRP A 79 6.99 -12.91 -3.54
N LEU A 80 6.39 -11.72 -3.61
CA LEU A 80 7.11 -10.44 -3.47
C LEU A 80 7.85 -10.35 -2.13
N THR A 81 7.13 -10.60 -1.02
CA THR A 81 7.74 -10.40 0.31
C THR A 81 8.76 -11.48 0.67
N LEU A 82 8.52 -12.73 0.25
CA LEU A 82 9.47 -13.82 0.47
C LEU A 82 10.75 -13.60 -0.33
N THR A 83 10.61 -13.36 -1.64
CA THR A 83 11.76 -13.15 -2.55
C THR A 83 12.57 -11.93 -2.12
N HIS A 84 11.90 -10.81 -1.80
CA HIS A 84 12.61 -9.62 -1.31
C HIS A 84 13.36 -9.92 -0.01
N THR A 85 12.75 -10.62 0.95
CA THR A 85 13.39 -10.96 2.23
C THR A 85 14.64 -11.82 2.01
N GLN A 86 14.53 -12.88 1.21
CA GLN A 86 15.66 -13.78 0.91
C GLN A 86 16.80 -13.01 0.24
N GLN A 87 16.49 -12.27 -0.83
CA GLN A 87 17.50 -11.54 -1.58
C GLN A 87 18.10 -10.37 -0.78
N TYR A 88 17.30 -9.70 0.08
CA TYR A 88 17.81 -8.69 0.99
C TYR A 88 18.89 -9.26 1.93
N HIS A 89 18.62 -10.39 2.57
CA HIS A 89 19.57 -11.01 3.48
C HIS A 89 20.87 -11.44 2.78
N VAL A 90 20.75 -12.01 1.58
CA VAL A 90 21.95 -12.37 0.78
C VAL A 90 22.76 -11.12 0.42
N ARG A 91 22.11 -10.09 -0.12
CA ARG A 91 22.76 -8.83 -0.57
C ARG A 91 23.39 -8.05 0.56
N LYS A 92 22.82 -8.12 1.78
CA LYS A 92 23.32 -7.38 2.97
C LYS A 92 24.18 -8.23 3.88
N ASN A 93 24.47 -9.49 3.52
CA ASN A 93 25.22 -10.46 4.36
C ASN A 93 24.59 -10.62 5.75
N THR A 94 23.26 -10.71 5.81
CA THR A 94 22.48 -10.80 7.06
C THR A 94 21.63 -12.07 7.12
N VAL A 95 22.06 -13.14 6.44
CA VAL A 95 21.39 -14.45 6.53
C VAL A 95 21.42 -14.93 7.98
N GLY A 96 20.25 -15.31 8.51
CA GLY A 96 20.11 -15.73 9.92
C GLY A 96 19.74 -14.61 10.91
N TYR A 97 19.69 -13.34 10.51
CA TYR A 97 19.41 -12.21 11.40
C TYR A 97 17.91 -11.95 11.69
N GLY A 98 17.03 -12.86 11.31
CA GLY A 98 15.60 -12.76 11.61
C GLY A 98 14.77 -12.07 10.53
N HIS A 99 13.67 -11.44 10.91
CA HIS A 99 12.67 -10.95 9.95
C HIS A 99 13.00 -9.54 9.43
N VAL A 100 13.01 -9.35 8.11
CA VAL A 100 13.10 -8.03 7.48
C VAL A 100 11.86 -7.19 7.78
N TYR A 101 10.68 -7.79 7.67
CA TYR A 101 9.41 -7.12 7.93
C TYR A 101 8.88 -7.41 9.33
N GLN A 102 8.18 -6.45 9.93
CA GLN A 102 7.58 -6.54 11.27
C GLN A 102 6.56 -7.67 11.40
N GLY A 103 6.07 -8.16 10.27
CA GLY A 103 5.12 -9.25 10.18
C GLY A 103 4.51 -9.34 8.79
N ARG A 104 3.38 -10.02 8.68
CA ARG A 104 2.64 -10.07 7.42
C ARG A 104 2.17 -8.67 7.04
N TYR A 105 2.11 -8.37 5.73
CA TYR A 105 1.55 -7.12 5.22
C TYR A 105 0.12 -6.88 5.77
N LYS A 106 -0.27 -5.63 5.92
CA LYS A 106 -1.66 -5.22 6.15
C LYS A 106 -2.32 -4.92 4.83
N SER A 107 -3.61 -5.23 4.72
CA SER A 107 -4.43 -4.90 3.56
C SER A 107 -5.82 -4.47 3.99
N PHE A 108 -6.45 -3.61 3.19
CA PHE A 108 -7.86 -3.28 3.31
C PHE A 108 -8.45 -2.95 1.94
N LEU A 109 -9.76 -3.17 1.81
CA LEU A 109 -10.55 -2.86 0.63
C LEU A 109 -10.76 -1.36 0.47
N VAL A 110 -10.82 -0.90 -0.77
CA VAL A 110 -11.05 0.52 -1.12
C VAL A 110 -12.16 0.64 -2.14
N SER A 111 -13.11 1.54 -1.89
CA SER A 111 -14.18 1.83 -2.84
C SER A 111 -13.63 2.45 -4.13
N LYS A 112 -14.16 2.03 -5.29
CA LYS A 112 -13.71 2.47 -6.64
C LYS A 112 -14.39 3.78 -7.06
N ASP A 113 -14.22 4.81 -6.26
CA ASP A 113 -14.77 6.15 -6.42
C ASP A 113 -13.80 7.22 -5.90
N ASN A 114 -14.27 8.34 -5.41
CA ASN A 114 -13.44 9.40 -4.84
C ASN A 114 -12.54 8.93 -3.68
N TYR A 115 -12.90 7.87 -2.96
CA TYR A 115 -12.05 7.28 -1.92
C TYR A 115 -10.79 6.64 -2.52
N LEU A 116 -10.87 6.09 -3.73
CA LEU A 116 -9.68 5.62 -4.43
C LEU A 116 -8.76 6.78 -4.83
N LEU A 117 -9.31 7.91 -5.29
CA LEU A 117 -8.50 9.12 -5.56
C LEU A 117 -7.79 9.61 -4.29
N GLN A 118 -8.50 9.69 -3.18
CA GLN A 118 -7.92 10.08 -1.89
C GLN A 118 -6.79 9.12 -1.47
N LEU A 119 -7.00 7.81 -1.64
CA LEU A 119 -5.98 6.82 -1.34
C LEU A 119 -4.76 6.94 -2.25
N ILE A 120 -4.94 7.11 -3.56
CA ILE A 120 -3.82 7.32 -4.50
C ILE A 120 -3.01 8.53 -4.07
N ARG A 121 -3.67 9.65 -3.77
CA ARG A 121 -3.03 10.87 -3.29
C ARG A 121 -2.29 10.62 -1.97
N TYR A 122 -2.92 9.94 -1.01
CA TYR A 122 -2.28 9.54 0.24
C TYR A 122 -1.00 8.75 0.01
N VAL A 123 -1.03 7.74 -0.86
CA VAL A 123 0.11 6.88 -1.16
C VAL A 123 1.22 7.67 -1.85
N GLU A 124 0.90 8.46 -2.84
CA GLU A 124 1.90 9.20 -3.63
C GLU A 124 2.49 10.41 -2.89
N GLN A 125 1.76 11.01 -1.97
CA GLN A 125 2.27 12.09 -1.10
C GLN A 125 3.12 11.59 0.08
N ASN A 126 3.31 10.28 0.28
CA ASN A 126 4.07 9.80 1.45
C ASN A 126 5.48 10.37 1.53
N SER A 127 6.19 10.47 0.40
CA SER A 127 7.53 11.04 0.33
C SER A 127 7.55 12.55 0.61
N LEU A 128 6.56 13.30 0.11
CA LEU A 128 6.37 14.72 0.37
C LEU A 128 6.10 14.97 1.87
N ARG A 129 5.14 14.22 2.47
CA ARG A 129 4.83 14.31 3.91
C ARG A 129 6.00 13.90 4.80
N ALA A 130 6.83 12.97 4.34
CA ALA A 130 8.06 12.60 5.03
C ALA A 130 9.22 13.59 4.79
N LYS A 131 8.98 14.68 4.06
CA LYS A 131 9.97 15.73 3.73
C LYS A 131 11.21 15.19 3.00
N LEU A 132 11.04 14.12 2.21
CA LEU A 132 12.12 13.55 1.39
C LEU A 132 12.26 14.28 0.05
N VAL A 133 11.19 14.93 -0.41
CA VAL A 133 11.11 15.73 -1.63
C VAL A 133 10.24 16.97 -1.40
N GLN A 134 10.33 17.95 -2.31
CA GLN A 134 9.50 19.16 -2.30
C GLN A 134 8.18 18.99 -3.06
N LYS A 135 8.15 18.08 -4.04
CA LYS A 135 6.97 17.69 -4.80
C LYS A 135 6.86 16.18 -4.85
N ALA A 136 5.65 15.64 -4.84
CA ALA A 136 5.44 14.20 -4.80
C ALA A 136 6.00 13.47 -6.03
N GLU A 137 5.92 14.09 -7.20
CA GLU A 137 6.47 13.57 -8.45
C GLU A 137 8.00 13.54 -8.50
N ASP A 138 8.70 14.28 -7.62
CA ASP A 138 10.18 14.25 -7.56
C ASP A 138 10.69 12.96 -6.90
N TRP A 139 9.80 12.20 -6.23
CA TRP A 139 10.20 10.94 -5.61
C TRP A 139 10.28 9.81 -6.63
N ARG A 140 11.52 9.51 -7.08
CA ARG A 140 11.80 8.52 -8.13
C ARG A 140 11.19 7.13 -7.88
N TRP A 141 10.97 6.76 -6.62
CA TRP A 141 10.54 5.44 -6.18
C TRP A 141 9.04 5.38 -5.86
N GLY A 142 8.25 6.08 -6.65
CA GLY A 142 6.80 6.16 -6.53
C GLY A 142 6.07 6.25 -7.86
N SER A 143 4.78 5.93 -7.83
CA SER A 143 3.92 5.99 -9.02
C SER A 143 3.70 7.41 -9.54
N ALA A 144 3.76 8.43 -8.68
CA ALA A 144 3.71 9.83 -9.12
C ALA A 144 4.82 10.16 -10.11
N TRP A 145 6.05 9.78 -9.80
CA TRP A 145 7.18 9.95 -10.71
C TRP A 145 6.99 9.16 -12.01
N LYS A 146 6.50 7.92 -11.92
CA LYS A 146 6.23 7.09 -13.11
C LYS A 146 5.22 7.74 -14.04
N ARG A 147 4.16 8.35 -13.50
CA ARG A 147 3.12 9.02 -14.29
C ARG A 147 3.62 10.33 -14.93
N CYS A 148 4.45 11.07 -14.20
CA CYS A 148 4.82 12.44 -14.58
C CYS A 148 6.12 12.53 -15.38
N GLU A 149 7.11 11.68 -15.09
CA GLU A 149 8.49 11.84 -15.55
C GLU A 149 9.03 10.59 -16.27
N SER A 150 8.39 9.41 -16.07
CA SER A 150 8.88 8.17 -16.65
C SER A 150 8.24 7.89 -18.01
N ARG A 151 9.03 7.30 -18.91
CA ARG A 151 8.53 6.70 -20.14
C ARG A 151 8.12 5.23 -19.99
N ASP A 152 8.31 4.65 -18.80
CA ASP A 152 7.93 3.25 -18.49
C ASP A 152 6.44 3.17 -18.11
N ILE A 153 5.59 3.45 -19.09
CA ILE A 153 4.12 3.51 -18.94
C ILE A 153 3.51 2.14 -18.63
N ASN A 154 4.19 1.06 -19.00
CA ASN A 154 3.66 -0.31 -18.83
C ASN A 154 3.78 -0.84 -17.41
N PHE A 155 4.48 -0.15 -16.51
CA PHE A 155 4.63 -0.58 -15.12
C PHE A 155 3.33 -0.40 -14.34
N LEU A 156 2.68 0.74 -14.48
CA LEU A 156 1.39 1.00 -13.87
C LEU A 156 0.28 0.44 -14.77
N SER A 157 -0.81 0.07 -14.15
CA SER A 157 -2.04 -0.32 -14.85
C SER A 157 -3.03 0.83 -14.84
N ASP A 158 -3.99 0.79 -15.79
CA ASP A 158 -5.05 1.78 -15.83
C ASP A 158 -5.83 1.81 -14.52
N CYS A 159 -6.10 3.02 -14.05
CA CYS A 159 -6.92 3.24 -12.89
C CYS A 159 -8.40 2.96 -13.25
N PRO A 160 -9.18 2.25 -12.41
CA PRO A 160 -10.59 1.97 -12.69
C PRO A 160 -11.47 3.24 -12.66
N ILE A 161 -10.91 4.37 -12.29
CA ILE A 161 -11.56 5.69 -12.30
C ILE A 161 -10.61 6.73 -12.93
N ASN A 162 -11.16 7.79 -13.47
CA ASN A 162 -10.36 8.84 -14.09
C ASN A 162 -9.56 9.62 -13.03
N LEU A 163 -8.27 9.76 -13.27
CA LEU A 163 -7.42 10.66 -12.51
C LEU A 163 -7.72 12.12 -12.92
N PRO A 164 -7.56 13.10 -12.01
CA PRO A 164 -7.78 14.51 -12.33
C PRO A 164 -6.91 14.99 -13.50
N SER A 165 -7.45 15.78 -14.40
CA SER A 165 -6.72 16.34 -15.53
C SER A 165 -5.56 17.26 -15.08
N ASN A 166 -5.72 17.94 -13.95
CA ASN A 166 -4.70 18.77 -13.30
C ASN A 166 -3.86 17.97 -12.27
N TYR A 167 -3.49 16.73 -12.61
CA TYR A 167 -2.92 15.75 -11.69
C TYR A 167 -1.78 16.27 -10.81
N LYS A 168 -0.76 16.93 -11.37
CA LYS A 168 0.39 17.46 -10.59
C LYS A 168 -0.07 18.50 -9.55
N SER A 169 -0.95 19.41 -9.94
CA SER A 169 -1.50 20.43 -9.03
C SER A 169 -2.34 19.79 -7.93
N TRP A 170 -3.24 18.87 -8.30
CA TRP A 170 -4.05 18.12 -7.36
C TRP A 170 -3.20 17.29 -6.39
N LEU A 171 -2.17 16.62 -6.89
CA LEU A 171 -1.29 15.77 -6.09
C LEU A 171 -0.51 16.58 -5.05
N ASN A 172 -0.01 17.77 -5.42
CA ASN A 172 0.81 18.60 -4.53
C ASN A 172 0.00 19.60 -3.69
N HIS A 173 -1.33 19.64 -3.86
CA HIS A 173 -2.16 20.50 -3.03
C HIS A 173 -2.09 20.01 -1.58
N VAL A 174 -1.72 20.91 -0.67
CA VAL A 174 -1.68 20.66 0.76
C VAL A 174 -3.01 21.15 1.33
N ASP A 175 -3.92 20.24 1.65
CA ASP A 175 -5.16 20.61 2.29
C ASP A 175 -4.91 21.09 3.72
N LYS A 176 -5.66 22.09 4.14
CA LYS A 176 -5.62 22.61 5.53
C LYS A 176 -6.46 21.65 6.39
N GLY A 177 -5.82 20.66 6.99
CA GLY A 177 -6.49 19.71 7.87
C GLY A 177 -5.88 18.29 7.76
N ASP A 178 -6.36 17.37 8.56
CA ASP A 178 -5.90 15.98 8.51
C ASP A 178 -6.79 15.13 7.59
N ASP A 179 -6.80 15.46 6.28
CA ASP A 179 -7.60 14.77 5.25
C ASP A 179 -7.34 13.26 5.17
N PHE A 180 -6.32 12.77 5.87
CA PHE A 180 -5.94 11.37 5.83
C PHE A 180 -6.18 10.61 7.13
N GLU A 181 -6.89 11.18 8.10
CA GLU A 181 -7.21 10.48 9.36
C GLU A 181 -7.99 9.19 9.12
N GLU A 182 -8.99 9.22 8.27
CA GLU A 182 -9.78 8.02 7.95
C GLU A 182 -8.92 6.94 7.26
N ILE A 183 -8.00 7.35 6.38
CA ILE A 183 -7.08 6.40 5.74
C ILE A 183 -6.11 5.82 6.78
N ARG A 184 -5.57 6.64 7.70
CA ARG A 184 -4.70 6.18 8.79
C ARG A 184 -5.43 5.20 9.70
N PHE A 185 -6.69 5.49 10.02
CA PHE A 185 -7.54 4.58 10.79
C PHE A 185 -7.74 3.25 10.04
N SER A 186 -8.01 3.29 8.73
CA SER A 186 -8.13 2.10 7.89
C SER A 186 -6.81 1.32 7.82
N VAL A 187 -5.66 1.99 7.73
CA VAL A 187 -4.32 1.36 7.81
C VAL A 187 -4.10 0.67 9.16
N GLU A 188 -4.51 1.31 10.25
CA GLU A 188 -4.34 0.76 11.60
C GLU A 188 -5.21 -0.48 11.82
N LYS A 189 -6.49 -0.39 11.48
CA LYS A 189 -7.52 -1.40 11.77
C LYS A 189 -7.71 -2.44 10.65
N SER A 190 -7.16 -2.21 9.46
CA SER A 190 -7.49 -2.95 8.23
C SER A 190 -8.99 -2.86 7.88
N ARG A 191 -9.60 -1.69 8.16
CA ARG A 191 -11.01 -1.42 7.89
C ARG A 191 -11.18 -1.02 6.41
N PRO A 192 -12.21 -1.50 5.71
CA PRO A 192 -12.54 -1.02 4.38
C PRO A 192 -12.70 0.50 4.34
N PHE A 193 -12.19 1.14 3.28
CA PHE A 193 -12.19 2.58 3.09
C PHE A 193 -13.14 2.98 1.96
N GLY A 194 -14.21 3.67 2.29
CA GLY A 194 -15.30 4.05 1.40
C GLY A 194 -16.42 4.76 2.17
N THR A 195 -17.55 5.02 1.51
CA THR A 195 -18.72 5.56 2.21
C THR A 195 -19.14 4.67 3.39
N MET A 196 -19.86 5.22 4.35
CA MET A 196 -20.35 4.42 5.49
C MET A 196 -21.17 3.22 5.05
N GLU A 197 -22.06 3.41 4.06
CA GLU A 197 -22.90 2.35 3.51
C GLU A 197 -22.05 1.26 2.86
N TRP A 198 -21.14 1.63 1.95
CA TRP A 198 -20.25 0.68 1.29
C TRP A 198 -19.34 -0.04 2.29
N THR A 199 -18.79 0.68 3.25
CA THR A 199 -17.93 0.10 4.30
C THR A 199 -18.71 -0.92 5.12
N SER A 200 -19.94 -0.62 5.55
CA SER A 200 -20.80 -1.54 6.30
C SER A 200 -21.12 -2.80 5.49
N LYS A 201 -21.44 -2.66 4.21
CA LYS A 201 -21.66 -3.77 3.29
C LYS A 201 -20.41 -4.66 3.15
N MET A 202 -19.22 -4.07 3.03
CA MET A 202 -17.97 -4.85 2.94
C MET A 202 -17.62 -5.53 4.27
N VAL A 203 -17.87 -4.88 5.40
CA VAL A 203 -17.67 -5.47 6.74
C VAL A 203 -18.57 -6.69 6.94
N GLU A 204 -19.83 -6.61 6.55
CA GLU A 204 -20.76 -7.74 6.61
C GLU A 204 -20.38 -8.86 5.64
N LYS A 205 -20.20 -8.52 4.36
CA LYS A 205 -19.86 -9.47 3.28
C LYS A 205 -18.64 -10.33 3.59
N PHE A 206 -17.60 -9.73 4.21
CA PHE A 206 -16.32 -10.38 4.45
C PHE A 206 -16.04 -10.66 5.93
N ASN A 207 -17.06 -10.56 6.79
CA ASN A 207 -16.95 -10.81 8.25
C ASN A 207 -15.79 -10.00 8.91
N LEU A 208 -15.73 -8.71 8.63
CA LEU A 208 -14.67 -7.80 9.10
C LEU A 208 -15.05 -7.00 10.35
N VAL A 209 -16.02 -7.45 11.14
CA VAL A 209 -16.54 -6.76 12.35
C VAL A 209 -15.42 -6.38 13.33
N SER A 210 -14.36 -7.19 13.42
CA SER A 210 -13.22 -6.90 14.30
C SER A 210 -12.46 -5.62 13.89
N THR A 211 -12.57 -5.16 12.63
CA THR A 211 -11.89 -3.97 12.10
C THR A 211 -12.60 -2.66 12.46
N THR A 212 -13.87 -2.73 12.89
CA THR A 212 -14.68 -1.55 13.23
C THR A 212 -14.60 -1.18 14.71
N ARG A 213 -14.04 -2.04 15.54
CA ARG A 213 -13.96 -1.81 16.99
C ARG A 213 -12.97 -0.69 17.31
N LYS A 214 -13.41 0.29 18.10
CA LYS A 214 -12.50 1.26 18.72
C LYS A 214 -11.54 0.47 19.63
N GLY A 215 -10.23 0.61 19.41
CA GLY A 215 -9.23 -0.04 20.26
C GLY A 215 -9.31 0.54 21.68
N GLY A 216 -9.43 -0.33 22.65
CA GLY A 216 -9.34 -0.02 24.05
C GLY A 216 -9.28 -1.33 24.85
N ARG A 217 -8.40 -1.39 25.84
CA ARG A 217 -8.47 -2.45 26.86
C ARG A 217 -9.84 -2.27 27.55
N PRO A 218 -10.68 -3.32 27.71
CA PRO A 218 -11.86 -3.22 28.52
C PRO A 218 -11.44 -2.64 29.89
N LYS A 219 -12.07 -1.54 30.33
CA LYS A 219 -11.92 -1.13 31.73
C LYS A 219 -12.45 -2.30 32.52
N ASN A 220 -11.60 -2.97 33.30
CA ASN A 220 -12.04 -3.93 34.27
C ASN A 220 -13.03 -3.20 35.18
N GLY A 221 -14.28 -3.61 35.15
CA GLY A 221 -15.28 -3.12 36.09
C GLY A 221 -14.78 -3.38 37.50
N THR A 222 -14.77 -2.37 38.29
CA THR A 222 -14.72 -2.44 39.74
C THR A 222 -15.97 -3.13 40.23
#